data_8f0aabf7c6a2f896f57957c34eb47c05
#
_entry.id   8f0aabf7c6a2f896f57957c34eb47c05
#
_cell.length_a   1.000
_cell.length_b   1.000
_cell.length_c   1.000
_cell.angle_alpha   90.00
_cell.angle_beta   90.00
_cell.angle_gamma   90.00
#
_symmetry.space_group_name_H-M   'P 1'
#
loop_
_entity.id
_entity.type
_entity.pdbx_description
1 polymer ?
#
loop_
_entity_poly.entity_id
_entity_poly.type
_entity_poly.pdbx_seq_one_letter_code
_entity_poly.pdbx_strand_id
1 'polypeptide(L)'
;FLYLRDTYPGLLCRREDIGAHKDLMIHTLRYGLISALQASSLYIGKILVQGSVNTLGTPGIAAYTAATRIEGFANSFGDSGGSAISVMVSQNLGAGNHDRVKKSLKWGMLLNWTVGIIVSLLMFIGSDQALRLFLGSSDELALHYGNGYIRLISLFYIFCFTGSAYMGYFKGRGHMLLAFFGTTGHILLRAALSALWIGKMGLSAVAVATGIGWMLCVTYLTINYVRIYLT
;
A
#
# COMPACT_ATOMS: atom_id res chain seq x y z
N PHE A 1 29.28 -2.00 -8.21
CA PHE A 1 29.85 -3.36 -8.33
C PHE A 1 31.27 -3.43 -7.77
N LEU A 2 32.22 -2.57 -8.21
CA LEU A 2 33.63 -2.55 -7.75
C LEU A 2 33.72 -2.39 -6.23
N TYR A 3 32.99 -1.45 -5.64
CA TYR A 3 32.95 -1.26 -4.18
C TYR A 3 32.48 -2.51 -3.42
N LEU A 4 31.43 -3.18 -3.90
CA LEU A 4 30.94 -4.42 -3.29
C LEU A 4 31.98 -5.55 -3.40
N ARG A 5 32.68 -5.63 -4.53
CA ARG A 5 33.73 -6.63 -4.75
C ARG A 5 34.87 -6.48 -3.76
N ASP A 6 35.28 -5.25 -3.50
CA ASP A 6 36.46 -4.98 -2.70
C ASP A 6 36.17 -4.98 -1.18
N THR A 7 34.93 -4.56 -0.81
CA THR A 7 34.54 -4.44 0.60
C THR A 7 33.82 -5.70 1.13
N TYR A 8 33.04 -6.38 0.26
CA TYR A 8 32.23 -7.54 0.65
C TYR A 8 32.34 -8.68 -0.36
N PRO A 9 33.53 -9.32 -0.49
CA PRO A 9 33.74 -10.39 -1.48
C PRO A 9 32.84 -11.60 -1.29
N GLY A 10 32.32 -11.84 -0.07
CA GLY A 10 31.38 -12.91 0.24
C GLY A 10 29.95 -12.71 -0.29
N LEU A 11 29.61 -11.50 -0.78
CA LEU A 11 28.32 -11.24 -1.42
C LEU A 11 28.32 -11.43 -2.94
N LEU A 12 29.49 -11.72 -3.52
CA LEU A 12 29.62 -11.95 -4.96
C LEU A 12 29.27 -13.40 -5.29
N CYS A 13 28.35 -13.58 -6.23
CA CYS A 13 28.11 -14.91 -6.82
C CYS A 13 29.38 -15.41 -7.48
N ARG A 14 29.90 -16.52 -6.99
CA ARG A 14 30.99 -17.27 -7.60
C ARG A 14 30.41 -18.25 -8.64
N ARG A 15 31.25 -18.73 -9.56
CA ARG A 15 30.80 -19.76 -10.52
C ARG A 15 30.28 -21.03 -9.86
N GLU A 16 30.79 -21.35 -8.68
CA GLU A 16 30.37 -22.49 -7.83
C GLU A 16 28.96 -22.30 -7.27
N ASP A 17 28.49 -21.03 -7.10
CA ASP A 17 27.15 -20.70 -6.60
C ASP A 17 26.09 -20.75 -7.72
N ILE A 18 26.54 -20.89 -8.98
CA ILE A 18 25.64 -21.00 -10.14
C ILE A 18 25.16 -22.45 -10.26
N GLY A 19 24.07 -22.73 -9.59
CA GLY A 19 23.44 -24.07 -9.61
C GLY A 19 21.91 -23.96 -9.51
N ALA A 20 21.21 -24.92 -10.12
CA ALA A 20 19.76 -25.02 -9.97
C ALA A 20 19.43 -25.78 -8.68
N HIS A 21 19.33 -25.06 -7.57
CA HIS A 21 18.89 -25.61 -6.28
C HIS A 21 17.38 -25.68 -6.24
N LYS A 22 16.80 -26.85 -6.51
CA LYS A 22 15.35 -27.08 -6.63
C LYS A 22 14.56 -26.52 -5.44
N ASP A 23 15.03 -26.70 -4.23
CA ASP A 23 14.34 -26.23 -3.02
C ASP A 23 14.30 -24.71 -2.95
N LEU A 24 15.41 -24.03 -3.23
CA LEU A 24 15.47 -22.56 -3.29
C LEU A 24 14.58 -22.01 -4.41
N MET A 25 14.57 -22.67 -5.56
CA MET A 25 13.70 -22.30 -6.69
C MET A 25 12.22 -22.40 -6.32
N ILE A 26 11.80 -23.50 -5.69
CA ILE A 26 10.41 -23.71 -5.26
C ILE A 26 10.01 -22.65 -4.23
N HIS A 27 10.85 -22.38 -3.23
CA HIS A 27 10.58 -21.32 -2.25
C HIS A 27 10.46 -19.96 -2.91
N THR A 28 11.40 -19.59 -3.78
CA THR A 28 11.38 -18.30 -4.49
C THR A 28 10.14 -18.16 -5.38
N LEU A 29 9.80 -19.23 -6.13
CA LEU A 29 8.60 -19.23 -6.99
C LEU A 29 7.31 -19.08 -6.16
N ARG A 30 7.21 -19.79 -5.03
CA ARG A 30 6.03 -19.68 -4.15
C ARG A 30 5.83 -18.25 -3.64
N TYR A 31 6.87 -17.63 -3.12
CA TYR A 31 6.80 -16.24 -2.65
C TYR A 31 6.58 -15.24 -3.81
N GLY A 32 7.27 -15.45 -4.92
CA GLY A 32 7.12 -14.63 -6.12
C GLY A 32 5.69 -14.70 -6.69
N LEU A 33 5.09 -15.89 -6.75
CA LEU A 33 3.73 -16.07 -7.23
C LEU A 33 2.70 -15.33 -6.35
N ILE A 34 2.81 -15.45 -5.01
CA ILE A 34 1.90 -14.76 -4.09
C ILE A 34 2.06 -13.23 -4.25
N SER A 35 3.29 -12.74 -4.38
CA SER A 35 3.55 -11.32 -4.61
C SER A 35 3.01 -10.84 -5.95
N ALA A 36 3.15 -11.64 -7.01
CA ALA A 36 2.61 -11.33 -8.33
C ALA A 36 1.07 -11.30 -8.31
N LEU A 37 0.42 -12.27 -7.66
CA LEU A 37 -1.03 -12.29 -7.47
C LEU A 37 -1.51 -11.08 -6.68
N GLN A 38 -0.79 -10.66 -5.64
CA GLN A 38 -1.09 -9.46 -4.87
C GLN A 38 -1.02 -8.19 -5.75
N ALA A 39 0.05 -8.05 -6.53
CA ALA A 39 0.21 -6.92 -7.45
C ALA A 39 -0.89 -6.93 -8.53
N SER A 40 -1.18 -8.09 -9.12
CA SER A 40 -2.25 -8.23 -10.13
C SER A 40 -3.62 -7.85 -9.56
N SER A 41 -3.94 -8.26 -8.34
CA SER A 41 -5.19 -7.88 -7.66
C SER A 41 -5.32 -6.36 -7.52
N LEU A 42 -4.22 -5.67 -7.19
CA LEU A 42 -4.19 -4.20 -7.11
C LEU A 42 -4.55 -3.55 -8.45
N TYR A 43 -3.97 -4.01 -9.55
CA TYR A 43 -4.25 -3.45 -10.88
C TYR A 43 -5.67 -3.79 -11.37
N ILE A 44 -6.14 -5.01 -11.15
CA ILE A 44 -7.53 -5.41 -11.46
C ILE A 44 -8.51 -4.52 -10.69
N GLY A 45 -8.26 -4.30 -9.39
CA GLY A 45 -9.09 -3.41 -8.59
C GLY A 45 -9.12 -1.97 -9.09
N LYS A 46 -7.97 -1.44 -9.54
CA LYS A 46 -7.92 -0.11 -10.17
C LYS A 46 -8.76 -0.03 -11.44
N ILE A 47 -8.73 -1.07 -12.28
CA ILE A 47 -9.54 -1.16 -13.51
C ILE A 47 -11.04 -1.18 -13.17
N LEU A 48 -11.45 -1.96 -12.17
CA LEU A 48 -12.85 -2.03 -11.74
C LEU A 48 -13.36 -0.70 -11.21
N VAL A 49 -12.56 -0.02 -10.38
CA VAL A 49 -12.91 1.33 -9.88
C VAL A 49 -12.95 2.33 -11.02
N GLN A 50 -11.99 2.27 -11.96
CA GLN A 50 -11.98 3.15 -13.14
C GLN A 50 -13.26 2.96 -13.98
N GLY A 51 -13.74 1.72 -14.13
CA GLY A 51 -15.01 1.44 -14.80
C GLY A 51 -16.19 2.19 -14.17
N SER A 52 -16.24 2.22 -12.83
CA SER A 52 -17.26 3.00 -12.10
C SER A 52 -17.06 4.51 -12.29
N VAL A 53 -15.84 5.01 -12.23
CA VAL A 53 -15.52 6.44 -12.41
C VAL A 53 -15.89 6.93 -13.81
N ASN A 54 -15.78 6.09 -14.82
CA ASN A 54 -16.11 6.45 -16.19
C ASN A 54 -17.58 6.89 -16.36
N THR A 55 -18.46 6.47 -15.45
CA THR A 55 -19.87 6.91 -15.45
C THR A 55 -20.06 8.39 -15.07
N LEU A 56 -19.03 9.03 -14.49
CA LEU A 56 -19.05 10.44 -14.11
C LEU A 56 -18.68 11.41 -15.26
N GLY A 57 -18.38 10.85 -16.44
CA GLY A 57 -17.99 11.65 -17.61
C GLY A 57 -16.58 12.23 -17.52
N THR A 58 -16.23 13.06 -18.50
CA THR A 58 -14.86 13.60 -18.65
C THR A 58 -14.32 14.31 -17.42
N PRO A 59 -15.05 15.20 -16.74
CA PRO A 59 -14.56 15.88 -15.54
C PRO A 59 -14.26 14.91 -14.39
N GLY A 60 -15.11 13.89 -14.19
CA GLY A 60 -14.87 12.87 -13.16
C GLY A 60 -13.65 12.03 -13.44
N ILE A 61 -13.44 11.63 -14.70
CA ILE A 61 -12.26 10.87 -15.14
C ILE A 61 -10.99 11.69 -14.97
N ALA A 62 -11.00 12.96 -15.38
CA ALA A 62 -9.85 13.86 -15.23
C ALA A 62 -9.50 14.05 -13.75
N ALA A 63 -10.50 14.35 -12.91
CA ALA A 63 -10.34 14.51 -11.47
C ALA A 63 -9.73 13.27 -10.80
N TYR A 64 -10.28 12.08 -11.09
CA TYR A 64 -9.78 10.82 -10.54
C TYR A 64 -8.36 10.50 -11.01
N THR A 65 -8.07 10.76 -12.29
CA THR A 65 -6.72 10.55 -12.84
C THR A 65 -5.68 11.43 -12.15
N ALA A 66 -5.99 12.72 -11.95
CA ALA A 66 -5.12 13.63 -11.21
C ALA A 66 -4.96 13.20 -9.75
N ALA A 67 -6.08 12.88 -9.08
CA ALA A 67 -6.08 12.44 -7.69
C ALA A 67 -5.25 11.16 -7.47
N THR A 68 -5.37 10.16 -8.35
CA THR A 68 -4.60 8.90 -8.23
C THR A 68 -3.08 9.10 -8.41
N ARG A 69 -2.65 10.14 -9.13
CA ARG A 69 -1.21 10.50 -9.21
C ARG A 69 -0.72 11.07 -7.88
N ILE A 70 -1.50 11.94 -7.25
CA ILE A 70 -1.20 12.51 -5.93
C ILE A 70 -1.18 11.39 -4.87
N GLU A 71 -2.18 10.50 -4.89
CA GLU A 71 -2.19 9.31 -4.01
C GLU A 71 -1.01 8.40 -4.25
N GLY A 72 -0.61 8.17 -5.49
CA GLY A 72 0.55 7.34 -5.82
C GLY A 72 1.83 7.85 -5.16
N PHE A 73 2.02 9.17 -5.19
CA PHE A 73 3.14 9.81 -4.49
C PHE A 73 3.02 9.63 -2.97
N ALA A 74 1.85 9.91 -2.40
CA ALA A 74 1.59 9.76 -0.97
C ALA A 74 1.78 8.31 -0.48
N ASN A 75 1.27 7.33 -1.23
CA ASN A 75 1.37 5.91 -0.90
C ASN A 75 2.82 5.40 -0.90
N SER A 76 3.70 5.98 -1.74
CA SER A 76 5.10 5.57 -1.82
C SER A 76 5.83 5.69 -0.47
N PHE A 77 5.46 6.65 0.37
CA PHE A 77 6.02 6.79 1.73
C PHE A 77 5.57 5.64 2.64
N GLY A 78 4.28 5.29 2.64
CA GLY A 78 3.75 4.18 3.42
C GLY A 78 4.36 2.84 2.99
N ASP A 79 4.47 2.60 1.69
CA ASP A 79 5.05 1.38 1.12
C ASP A 79 6.54 1.26 1.43
N SER A 80 7.28 2.38 1.40
CA SER A 80 8.68 2.43 1.81
C SER A 80 8.85 2.10 3.29
N GLY A 81 8.01 2.67 4.16
CA GLY A 81 7.99 2.36 5.58
C GLY A 81 7.66 0.88 5.85
N GLY A 82 6.66 0.32 5.16
CA GLY A 82 6.34 -1.11 5.21
C GLY A 82 7.51 -1.98 4.77
N SER A 83 8.19 -1.61 3.69
CA SER A 83 9.37 -2.32 3.18
C SER A 83 10.52 -2.31 4.19
N ALA A 84 10.79 -1.16 4.82
CA ALA A 84 11.81 -1.05 5.87
C ALA A 84 11.48 -1.94 7.08
N ILE A 85 10.20 -1.96 7.52
CA ILE A 85 9.75 -2.87 8.59
C ILE A 85 9.98 -4.33 8.19
N SER A 86 9.67 -4.70 6.94
CA SER A 86 9.85 -6.06 6.44
C SER A 86 11.32 -6.51 6.51
N VAL A 87 12.25 -5.67 6.08
CA VAL A 87 13.68 -5.94 6.15
C VAL A 87 14.15 -6.08 7.60
N MET A 88 13.77 -5.13 8.48
CA MET A 88 14.16 -5.19 9.89
C MET A 88 13.61 -6.43 10.60
N VAL A 89 12.36 -6.80 10.32
CA VAL A 89 11.72 -7.98 10.89
C VAL A 89 12.41 -9.25 10.41
N SER A 90 12.65 -9.41 9.12
CA SER A 90 13.28 -10.61 8.56
C SER A 90 14.72 -10.80 9.05
N GLN A 91 15.51 -9.73 9.11
CA GLN A 91 16.89 -9.78 9.62
C GLN A 91 16.94 -10.14 11.10
N ASN A 92 16.10 -9.53 11.94
CA ASN A 92 16.08 -9.83 13.37
C ASN A 92 15.53 -11.24 13.65
N LEU A 93 14.56 -11.71 12.84
CA LEU A 93 14.06 -13.07 12.92
C LEU A 93 15.13 -14.10 12.55
N GLY A 94 15.87 -13.86 11.45
CA GLY A 94 16.99 -14.72 11.04
C GLY A 94 18.14 -14.77 12.07
N ALA A 95 18.34 -13.69 12.82
CA ALA A 95 19.29 -13.63 13.93
C ALA A 95 18.76 -14.21 15.27
N GLY A 96 17.53 -14.76 15.29
CA GLY A 96 16.89 -15.29 16.51
C GLY A 96 16.48 -14.22 17.53
N ASN A 97 16.46 -12.94 17.16
CA ASN A 97 16.22 -11.83 18.08
C ASN A 97 14.75 -11.40 18.11
N HIS A 98 13.89 -12.21 18.72
CA HIS A 98 12.44 -12.02 18.76
C HIS A 98 12.00 -10.70 19.42
N ASP A 99 12.73 -10.21 20.42
CA ASP A 99 12.41 -8.93 21.07
C ASP A 99 12.62 -7.75 20.10
N ARG A 100 13.64 -7.82 19.27
CA ARG A 100 13.87 -6.81 18.23
C ARG A 100 12.82 -6.87 17.12
N VAL A 101 12.27 -8.04 16.80
CA VAL A 101 11.15 -8.17 15.86
C VAL A 101 9.94 -7.36 16.33
N LYS A 102 9.57 -7.47 17.63
CA LYS A 102 8.46 -6.70 18.21
C LYS A 102 8.74 -5.20 18.18
N LYS A 103 9.96 -4.81 18.58
CA LYS A 103 10.40 -3.40 18.57
C LYS A 103 10.40 -2.83 17.16
N SER A 104 10.80 -3.60 16.15
CA SER A 104 10.79 -3.18 14.74
C SER A 104 9.39 -2.81 14.26
N LEU A 105 8.36 -3.60 14.62
CA LEU A 105 6.99 -3.23 14.30
C LEU A 105 6.54 -1.98 15.07
N LYS A 106 6.77 -1.92 16.38
CA LYS A 106 6.35 -0.80 17.22
C LYS A 106 6.92 0.54 16.72
N TRP A 107 8.23 0.61 16.53
CA TRP A 107 8.89 1.83 16.10
C TRP A 107 8.63 2.15 14.63
N GLY A 108 8.57 1.12 13.78
CA GLY A 108 8.21 1.28 12.38
C GLY A 108 6.77 1.78 12.20
N MET A 109 5.83 1.32 13.02
CA MET A 109 4.45 1.80 13.02
C MET A 109 4.35 3.24 13.49
N LEU A 110 5.07 3.61 14.57
CA LEU A 110 5.11 4.99 15.04
C LEU A 110 5.66 5.93 13.96
N LEU A 111 6.75 5.54 13.29
CA LEU A 111 7.30 6.31 12.18
C LEU A 111 6.29 6.45 11.04
N ASN A 112 5.64 5.35 10.64
CA ASN A 112 4.59 5.38 9.60
C ASN A 112 3.43 6.29 10.00
N TRP A 113 2.99 6.27 11.25
CA TRP A 113 1.94 7.18 11.73
C TRP A 113 2.37 8.64 11.65
N THR A 114 3.58 8.96 12.08
CA THR A 114 4.10 10.33 11.99
C THR A 114 4.11 10.81 10.54
N VAL A 115 4.68 10.01 9.63
CA VAL A 115 4.72 10.35 8.20
C VAL A 115 3.30 10.38 7.61
N GLY A 116 2.45 9.42 7.99
CA GLY A 116 1.07 9.35 7.53
C GLY A 116 0.23 10.57 7.92
N ILE A 117 0.40 11.08 9.14
CA ILE A 117 -0.27 12.32 9.59
C ILE A 117 0.23 13.52 8.79
N ILE A 118 1.55 13.64 8.59
CA ILE A 118 2.12 14.74 7.80
C ILE A 118 1.59 14.69 6.36
N VAL A 119 1.63 13.54 5.71
CA VAL A 119 1.13 13.35 4.34
C VAL A 119 -0.36 13.63 4.27
N SER A 120 -1.15 13.15 5.23
CA SER A 120 -2.59 13.41 5.32
C SER A 120 -2.90 14.91 5.40
N LEU A 121 -2.20 15.64 6.27
CA LEU A 121 -2.35 17.09 6.41
C LEU A 121 -1.96 17.83 5.14
N LEU A 122 -0.83 17.47 4.52
CA LEU A 122 -0.38 18.04 3.26
C LEU A 122 -1.39 17.82 2.13
N MET A 123 -1.96 16.61 2.04
CA MET A 123 -3.00 16.30 1.05
C MET A 123 -4.30 17.08 1.33
N PHE A 124 -4.70 17.18 2.60
CA PHE A 124 -5.93 17.89 2.96
C PHE A 124 -5.83 19.39 2.67
N ILE A 125 -4.74 20.04 3.07
CA ILE A 125 -4.53 21.49 2.92
C ILE A 125 -4.15 21.83 1.48
N GLY A 126 -3.24 21.05 0.88
CA GLY A 126 -2.67 21.31 -0.45
C GLY A 126 -3.47 20.71 -1.61
N SER A 127 -4.68 20.16 -1.37
CA SER A 127 -5.47 19.46 -2.39
C SER A 127 -5.70 20.31 -3.65
N ASP A 128 -6.09 21.56 -3.49
CA ASP A 128 -6.39 22.47 -4.61
C ASP A 128 -5.14 22.77 -5.45
N GLN A 129 -4.05 23.12 -4.79
CA GLN A 129 -2.79 23.44 -5.46
C GLN A 129 -2.24 22.20 -6.21
N ALA A 130 -2.28 21.04 -5.55
CA ALA A 130 -1.81 19.80 -6.15
C ALA A 130 -2.65 19.41 -7.37
N LEU A 131 -3.97 19.56 -7.32
CA LEU A 131 -4.86 19.27 -8.45
C LEU A 131 -4.64 20.23 -9.61
N ARG A 132 -4.47 21.53 -9.35
CA ARG A 132 -4.21 22.51 -10.40
C ARG A 132 -2.92 22.26 -11.18
N LEU A 133 -1.92 21.61 -10.57
CA LEU A 133 -0.71 21.18 -11.29
C LEU A 133 -1.00 20.11 -12.38
N PHE A 134 -2.04 19.30 -12.20
CA PHE A 134 -2.39 18.23 -13.16
C PHE A 134 -3.54 18.59 -14.09
N LEU A 135 -4.52 19.39 -13.61
CA LEU A 135 -5.74 19.73 -14.36
C LEU A 135 -5.67 21.12 -15.02
N GLY A 136 -4.71 21.96 -14.59
CA GLY A 136 -4.73 23.38 -14.93
C GLY A 136 -5.85 24.14 -14.18
N SER A 137 -6.09 25.37 -14.60
CA SER A 137 -7.08 26.26 -13.93
C SER A 137 -8.42 26.33 -14.65
N SER A 138 -8.59 25.66 -15.79
CA SER A 138 -9.76 25.84 -16.67
C SER A 138 -10.93 24.91 -16.39
N ASP A 139 -10.71 23.74 -15.75
CA ASP A 139 -11.77 22.76 -15.46
C ASP A 139 -12.18 22.80 -13.98
N GLU A 140 -13.01 23.79 -13.64
CA GLU A 140 -13.49 23.97 -12.26
C GLU A 140 -14.30 22.79 -11.74
N LEU A 141 -15.04 22.09 -12.61
CA LEU A 141 -15.83 20.93 -12.21
C LEU A 141 -14.93 19.74 -11.84
N ALA A 142 -13.89 19.48 -12.62
CA ALA A 142 -12.90 18.47 -12.29
C ALA A 142 -12.14 18.83 -10.99
N LEU A 143 -11.77 20.09 -10.80
CA LEU A 143 -11.16 20.57 -9.56
C LEU A 143 -12.09 20.36 -8.37
N HIS A 144 -13.38 20.65 -8.49
CA HIS A 144 -14.36 20.43 -7.42
C HIS A 144 -14.44 18.95 -7.03
N TYR A 145 -14.58 18.05 -8.01
CA TYR A 145 -14.62 16.61 -7.77
C TYR A 145 -13.32 16.10 -7.15
N GLY A 146 -12.18 16.52 -7.67
CA GLY A 146 -10.86 16.13 -7.18
C GLY A 146 -10.60 16.59 -5.75
N ASN A 147 -10.95 17.84 -5.42
CA ASN A 147 -10.82 18.40 -4.08
C ASN A 147 -11.66 17.63 -3.06
N GLY A 148 -12.94 17.37 -3.38
CA GLY A 148 -13.80 16.57 -2.52
C GLY A 148 -13.23 15.19 -2.26
N TYR A 149 -12.72 14.54 -3.30
CA TYR A 149 -12.09 13.23 -3.20
C TYR A 149 -10.82 13.24 -2.33
N ILE A 150 -9.84 14.12 -2.63
CA ILE A 150 -8.55 14.14 -1.93
C ILE A 150 -8.72 14.51 -0.47
N ARG A 151 -9.53 15.51 -0.15
CA ARG A 151 -9.80 15.89 1.25
C ARG A 151 -10.46 14.77 2.03
N LEU A 152 -11.40 14.07 1.43
CA LEU A 152 -12.09 12.97 2.09
C LEU A 152 -11.16 11.77 2.31
N ILE A 153 -10.39 11.37 1.28
CA ILE A 153 -9.49 10.22 1.41
C ILE A 153 -8.32 10.50 2.36
N SER A 154 -7.86 11.74 2.46
CA SER A 154 -6.75 12.11 3.37
C SER A 154 -7.07 11.77 4.82
N LEU A 155 -8.33 11.85 5.25
CA LEU A 155 -8.77 11.48 6.60
C LEU A 155 -8.54 10.00 6.93
N PHE A 156 -8.48 9.15 5.91
CA PHE A 156 -8.27 7.71 6.07
C PHE A 156 -6.81 7.28 5.91
N TYR A 157 -5.89 8.19 5.59
CA TYR A 157 -4.48 7.82 5.34
C TYR A 157 -3.77 7.18 6.52
N ILE A 158 -4.19 7.48 7.76
CA ILE A 158 -3.66 6.81 8.94
C ILE A 158 -3.88 5.28 8.88
N PHE A 159 -5.02 4.84 8.36
CA PHE A 159 -5.30 3.41 8.17
C PHE A 159 -4.47 2.82 7.03
N CYS A 160 -4.24 3.57 5.94
CA CYS A 160 -3.36 3.15 4.86
C CYS A 160 -1.94 2.87 5.38
N PHE A 161 -1.37 3.81 6.12
CA PHE A 161 -0.01 3.68 6.68
C PHE A 161 0.09 2.59 7.75
N THR A 162 -0.96 2.42 8.56
CA THR A 162 -1.07 1.31 9.51
C THR A 162 -1.09 -0.03 8.78
N GLY A 163 -1.88 -0.14 7.71
CA GLY A 163 -1.95 -1.32 6.86
C GLY A 163 -0.60 -1.67 6.23
N SER A 164 0.12 -0.67 5.70
CA SER A 164 1.46 -0.84 5.12
C SER A 164 2.47 -1.35 6.16
N ALA A 165 2.42 -0.85 7.40
CA ALA A 165 3.27 -1.32 8.49
C ALA A 165 3.01 -2.79 8.84
N TYR A 166 1.74 -3.19 9.00
CA TYR A 166 1.38 -4.59 9.24
C TYR A 166 1.74 -5.49 8.06
N MET A 167 1.50 -5.06 6.82
CA MET A 167 1.90 -5.83 5.63
C MET A 167 3.40 -6.06 5.58
N GLY A 168 4.20 -5.03 5.90
CA GLY A 168 5.65 -5.16 6.02
C GLY A 168 6.05 -6.18 7.07
N TYR A 169 5.41 -6.13 8.25
CA TYR A 169 5.65 -7.08 9.33
C TYR A 169 5.33 -8.53 8.92
N PHE A 170 4.15 -8.78 8.34
CA PHE A 170 3.78 -10.14 7.92
C PHE A 170 4.66 -10.66 6.79
N LYS A 171 5.03 -9.82 5.83
CA LYS A 171 5.99 -10.16 4.77
C LYS A 171 7.36 -10.53 5.37
N GLY A 172 7.86 -9.73 6.31
CA GLY A 172 9.14 -9.97 6.99
C GLY A 172 9.16 -11.26 7.82
N ARG A 173 8.00 -11.71 8.30
CA ARG A 173 7.83 -13.02 8.98
C ARG A 173 7.56 -14.19 8.03
N GLY A 174 7.47 -13.96 6.73
CA GLY A 174 7.13 -14.98 5.75
C GLY A 174 5.62 -15.30 5.64
N HIS A 175 4.75 -14.60 6.36
CA HIS A 175 3.29 -14.79 6.31
C HIS A 175 2.66 -14.02 5.14
N MET A 176 3.14 -14.25 3.92
CA MET A 176 2.73 -13.48 2.73
C MET A 176 1.25 -13.65 2.38
N LEU A 177 0.64 -14.81 2.69
CA LEU A 177 -0.78 -15.04 2.45
C LEU A 177 -1.67 -14.12 3.26
N LEU A 178 -1.30 -13.78 4.51
CA LEU A 178 -2.06 -12.83 5.32
C LEU A 178 -2.06 -11.44 4.68
N ALA A 179 -0.90 -11.00 4.20
CA ALA A 179 -0.79 -9.74 3.48
C ALA A 179 -1.59 -9.76 2.16
N PHE A 180 -1.57 -10.87 1.42
CA PHE A 180 -2.33 -11.06 0.18
C PHE A 180 -3.84 -10.96 0.43
N PHE A 181 -4.39 -11.72 1.39
CA PHE A 181 -5.83 -11.70 1.68
C PHE A 181 -6.29 -10.33 2.20
N GLY A 182 -5.50 -9.67 3.05
CA GLY A 182 -5.79 -8.31 3.50
C GLY A 182 -5.88 -7.32 2.35
N THR A 183 -4.90 -7.36 1.44
CA THR A 183 -4.86 -6.46 0.27
C THR A 183 -5.99 -6.77 -0.71
N THR A 184 -6.16 -8.04 -1.09
CA THR A 184 -7.17 -8.43 -2.10
C THR A 184 -8.58 -8.19 -1.58
N GLY A 185 -8.84 -8.52 -0.31
CA GLY A 185 -10.15 -8.31 0.30
C GLY A 185 -10.57 -6.83 0.30
N HIS A 186 -9.68 -5.93 0.72
CA HIS A 186 -10.00 -4.50 0.74
C HIS A 186 -10.21 -3.93 -0.68
N ILE A 187 -9.47 -4.43 -1.67
CA ILE A 187 -9.58 -3.97 -3.07
C ILE A 187 -10.92 -4.38 -3.68
N LEU A 188 -11.33 -5.63 -3.48
CA LEU A 188 -12.62 -6.12 -3.97
C LEU A 188 -13.77 -5.36 -3.30
N LEU A 189 -13.69 -5.14 -2.01
CA LEU A 189 -14.68 -4.35 -1.28
C LEU A 189 -14.73 -2.91 -1.78
N ARG A 190 -13.57 -2.26 -1.96
CA ARG A 190 -13.48 -0.92 -2.55
C ARG A 190 -14.18 -0.87 -3.91
N ALA A 191 -13.90 -1.82 -4.80
CA ALA A 191 -14.49 -1.85 -6.13
C ALA A 191 -16.03 -2.01 -6.06
N ALA A 192 -16.52 -2.93 -5.24
CA ALA A 192 -17.93 -3.18 -5.05
C ALA A 192 -18.68 -1.95 -4.48
N LEU A 193 -18.16 -1.37 -3.40
CA LEU A 193 -18.76 -0.19 -2.77
C LEU A 193 -18.70 1.04 -3.69
N SER A 194 -17.60 1.22 -4.43
CA SER A 194 -17.51 2.30 -5.41
C SER A 194 -18.58 2.17 -6.48
N ALA A 195 -18.78 0.98 -7.05
CA ALA A 195 -19.80 0.73 -8.06
C ALA A 195 -21.24 0.99 -7.53
N LEU A 196 -21.50 0.62 -6.28
CA LEU A 196 -22.81 0.79 -5.66
C LEU A 196 -23.15 2.25 -5.34
N TRP A 197 -22.15 3.04 -4.94
CA TRP A 197 -22.38 4.38 -4.39
C TRP A 197 -22.04 5.52 -5.33
N ILE A 198 -21.34 5.27 -6.43
CA ILE A 198 -20.85 6.33 -7.32
C ILE A 198 -21.99 7.16 -7.93
N GLY A 199 -23.12 6.54 -8.23
CA GLY A 199 -24.30 7.23 -8.74
C GLY A 199 -24.96 8.19 -7.75
N LYS A 200 -24.74 8.02 -6.44
CA LYS A 200 -25.31 8.85 -5.38
C LYS A 200 -24.33 9.90 -4.85
N MET A 201 -23.06 9.55 -4.76
CA MET A 201 -22.03 10.34 -4.08
C MET A 201 -20.93 10.85 -5.04
N GLY A 202 -21.04 10.54 -6.32
CA GLY A 202 -19.99 10.89 -7.29
C GLY A 202 -18.63 10.32 -6.90
N LEU A 203 -17.58 11.07 -7.14
CA LEU A 203 -16.20 10.62 -6.87
C LEU A 203 -15.92 10.39 -5.35
N SER A 204 -16.65 11.05 -4.46
CA SER A 204 -16.53 10.85 -3.01
C SER A 204 -16.87 9.40 -2.59
N ALA A 205 -17.70 8.69 -3.36
CA ALA A 205 -18.00 7.27 -3.13
C ALA A 205 -16.73 6.42 -3.13
N VAL A 206 -15.79 6.69 -4.06
CA VAL A 206 -14.53 5.97 -4.16
C VAL A 206 -13.63 6.24 -2.96
N ALA A 207 -13.61 7.48 -2.45
CA ALA A 207 -12.85 7.84 -1.25
C ALA A 207 -13.37 7.10 -0.01
N VAL A 208 -14.69 7.12 0.21
CA VAL A 208 -15.32 6.41 1.34
C VAL A 208 -15.11 4.90 1.22
N ALA A 209 -15.33 4.32 0.04
CA ALA A 209 -15.12 2.89 -0.22
C ALA A 209 -13.67 2.47 0.07
N THR A 210 -12.70 3.31 -0.30
CA THR A 210 -11.28 3.09 -0.02
C THR A 210 -11.00 3.14 1.48
N GLY A 211 -11.53 4.15 2.17
CA GLY A 211 -11.37 4.30 3.63
C GLY A 211 -11.93 3.11 4.41
N ILE A 212 -13.14 2.67 4.07
CA ILE A 212 -13.76 1.46 4.67
C ILE A 212 -12.89 0.23 4.37
N GLY A 213 -12.41 0.09 3.15
CA GLY A 213 -11.52 -1.01 2.77
C GLY A 213 -10.24 -1.04 3.61
N TRP A 214 -9.60 0.11 3.82
CA TRP A 214 -8.40 0.21 4.67
C TRP A 214 -8.69 -0.10 6.13
N MET A 215 -9.81 0.39 6.69
CA MET A 215 -10.21 0.07 8.06
C MET A 215 -10.40 -1.43 8.26
N LEU A 216 -11.10 -2.11 7.34
CA LEU A 216 -11.32 -3.55 7.42
C LEU A 216 -10.01 -4.34 7.21
N CYS A 217 -9.13 -3.91 6.31
CA CYS A 217 -7.81 -4.49 6.13
C CYS A 217 -6.99 -4.41 7.42
N VAL A 218 -6.93 -3.23 8.06
CA VAL A 218 -6.21 -3.03 9.32
C VAL A 218 -6.81 -3.90 10.43
N THR A 219 -8.14 -3.95 10.53
CA THR A 219 -8.82 -4.82 11.51
C THR A 219 -8.45 -6.28 11.32
N TYR A 220 -8.52 -6.79 10.08
CA TYR A 220 -8.11 -8.15 9.72
C TYR A 220 -6.66 -8.43 10.10
N LEU A 221 -5.73 -7.55 9.76
CA LEU A 221 -4.30 -7.71 10.05
C LEU A 221 -4.03 -7.63 11.55
N THR A 222 -4.73 -6.75 12.28
CA THR A 222 -4.61 -6.63 13.74
C THR A 222 -5.09 -7.90 14.44
N ILE A 223 -6.23 -8.47 14.03
CA ILE A 223 -6.73 -9.74 14.59
C ILE A 223 -5.72 -10.86 14.40
N ASN A 224 -5.14 -10.97 13.20
CA ASN A 224 -4.12 -12.00 12.93
C ASN A 224 -2.83 -11.74 13.70
N TYR A 225 -2.44 -10.48 13.89
CA TYR A 225 -1.30 -10.12 14.72
C TYR A 225 -1.50 -10.57 16.17
N VAL A 226 -2.65 -10.26 16.76
CA VAL A 226 -2.99 -10.68 18.13
C VAL A 226 -3.02 -12.20 18.27
N ARG A 227 -3.63 -12.91 17.31
CA ARG A 227 -3.66 -14.38 17.31
C ARG A 227 -2.27 -15.00 17.30
N ILE A 228 -1.35 -14.49 16.46
CA ILE A 228 0.02 -15.01 16.36
C ILE A 228 0.82 -14.77 17.66
N TYR A 229 0.44 -13.78 18.47
CA TYR A 229 1.13 -13.47 19.73
C TYR A 229 0.49 -14.08 20.97
N LEU A 230 -0.78 -14.46 20.91
CA LEU A 230 -1.49 -15.10 22.03
C LEU A 230 -1.48 -16.64 21.95
N THR A 231 -1.04 -17.20 20.84
CA THR A 231 -0.71 -18.63 20.66
C THR A 231 0.79 -18.85 20.68
#